data_360fa3d789bdf60d41aa756687542396
#
_entry.id   360fa3d789bdf60d41aa756687542396
#
_cell.length_a   1.000
_cell.length_b   1.000
_cell.length_c   1.000
_cell.angle_alpha   90.00
_cell.angle_beta   90.00
_cell.angle_gamma   90.00
#
_symmetry.space_group_name_H-M   'P 1'
#
loop_
_entity.id
_entity.type
_entity.pdbx_description
1 polymer ?
#
loop_
_entity_poly.entity_id
_entity_poly.type
_entity_poly.pdbx_seq_one_letter_code
_entity_poly.pdbx_strand_id
1 'polypeptide(L)'
;GYNFAVIGNTTSEKSIVANGVTIDLDEALNIWIKPLEKIFPTKYLEEVKKADIEIKPFNVVEKKFSGKGIAAPRVLIPVFPGNNCEYDTKRAFEKAGAVADTLVVTNLKTQWLEESIDKMVDMIHNSQIIMIPGGFSAGDEPEGSGKFIAAVFRNPKVKEAVMDLLKNRDGIMLGICNGFQALIKLGLVPFGEIRDMEENS
;
A
#
# COMPACT_ATOMS: atom_id res chain seq x y z
N GLY A 1 -24.25 17.11 21.65
CA GLY A 1 -23.91 18.02 20.58
C GLY A 1 -22.49 18.55 20.77
N TYR A 2 -21.81 18.87 19.68
CA TYR A 2 -20.48 19.47 19.74
C TYR A 2 -20.64 20.98 19.73
N ASN A 3 -19.85 21.69 20.58
CA ASN A 3 -19.77 23.12 20.52
C ASN A 3 -18.88 23.52 19.32
N PHE A 4 -19.34 24.44 18.50
CA PHE A 4 -18.56 25.00 17.40
C PHE A 4 -18.73 26.52 17.34
N ALA A 5 -17.76 27.22 16.76
CA ALA A 5 -17.83 28.63 16.47
C ALA A 5 -17.34 28.88 15.04
N VAL A 6 -17.96 29.81 14.35
CA VAL A 6 -17.50 30.29 13.05
C VAL A 6 -16.33 31.24 13.30
N ILE A 7 -15.14 30.89 12.81
CA ILE A 7 -13.91 31.67 13.01
C ILE A 7 -13.52 32.50 11.79
N GLY A 8 -14.20 32.33 10.66
CA GLY A 8 -13.89 33.04 9.41
C GLY A 8 -14.72 32.59 8.24
N ASN A 9 -14.46 33.20 7.09
CA ASN A 9 -15.06 32.85 5.81
C ASN A 9 -13.97 32.60 4.78
N THR A 10 -14.24 31.74 3.82
CA THR A 10 -13.37 31.54 2.65
C THR A 10 -13.55 32.67 1.66
N THR A 11 -12.48 33.08 0.98
CA THR A 11 -12.47 34.11 -0.06
C THR A 11 -11.85 33.57 -1.34
N SER A 12 -11.97 34.31 -2.45
CA SER A 12 -11.28 33.98 -3.72
C SER A 12 -9.83 34.49 -3.75
N GLU A 13 -9.46 35.31 -2.77
CA GLU A 13 -8.12 35.90 -2.70
C GLU A 13 -7.10 34.87 -2.22
N LYS A 14 -5.90 34.91 -2.81
CA LYS A 14 -4.77 34.07 -2.36
C LYS A 14 -4.11 34.59 -1.09
N SER A 15 -4.91 34.87 -0.07
CA SER A 15 -4.44 35.44 1.19
C SER A 15 -5.23 34.94 2.39
N ILE A 16 -4.59 34.95 3.56
CA ILE A 16 -5.24 34.79 4.86
C ILE A 16 -5.23 36.14 5.55
N VAL A 17 -6.40 36.64 5.95
CA VAL A 17 -6.51 37.83 6.74
C VAL A 17 -6.96 37.45 8.15
N ALA A 18 -6.13 37.74 9.15
CA ALA A 18 -6.41 37.44 10.54
C ALA A 18 -6.00 38.65 11.41
N ASN A 19 -6.93 39.19 12.19
CA ASN A 19 -6.69 40.31 13.11
C ASN A 19 -6.02 41.53 12.45
N GLY A 20 -6.40 41.83 11.19
CA GLY A 20 -5.85 42.96 10.43
C GLY A 20 -4.49 42.70 9.79
N VAL A 21 -3.95 41.50 9.93
CA VAL A 21 -2.71 41.06 9.26
C VAL A 21 -3.09 40.27 8.02
N THR A 22 -2.50 40.64 6.87
CA THR A 22 -2.64 39.86 5.62
C THR A 22 -1.40 39.06 5.38
N ILE A 23 -1.61 37.79 5.11
CA ILE A 23 -0.54 36.81 4.77
C ILE A 23 -0.81 36.35 3.33
N ASP A 24 0.15 36.59 2.43
CA ASP A 24 0.12 36.05 1.07
C ASP A 24 0.40 34.55 1.11
N LEU A 25 -0.42 33.75 0.43
CA LEU A 25 -0.30 32.29 0.46
C LEU A 25 0.92 31.77 -0.34
N ASP A 26 1.29 32.44 -1.42
CA ASP A 26 2.45 32.03 -2.22
C ASP A 26 3.75 32.34 -1.44
N GLU A 27 3.80 33.47 -0.73
CA GLU A 27 4.92 33.82 0.15
C GLU A 27 5.01 32.84 1.34
N ALA A 28 3.90 32.57 2.00
CA ALA A 28 3.85 31.61 3.13
C ALA A 28 4.31 30.22 2.71
N LEU A 29 3.86 29.74 1.54
CA LEU A 29 4.27 28.45 0.98
C LEU A 29 5.78 28.41 0.71
N ASN A 30 6.34 29.48 0.12
CA ASN A 30 7.77 29.55 -0.14
C ASN A 30 8.59 29.53 1.15
N ILE A 31 8.16 30.26 2.18
CA ILE A 31 8.80 30.26 3.50
C ILE A 31 8.78 28.86 4.12
N TRP A 32 7.67 28.12 3.94
CA TRP A 32 7.51 26.77 4.49
C TRP A 32 8.38 25.72 3.77
N ILE A 33 8.47 25.78 2.45
CA ILE A 33 9.24 24.83 1.63
C ILE A 33 10.74 25.06 1.75
N LYS A 34 11.18 26.33 1.72
CA LYS A 34 12.58 26.74 1.60
C LYS A 34 13.57 26.09 2.61
N PRO A 35 13.22 25.89 3.89
CA PRO A 35 14.17 25.35 4.88
C PRO A 35 14.67 23.95 4.55
N LEU A 36 13.84 23.11 3.96
CA LEU A 36 14.17 21.72 3.67
C LEU A 36 14.44 21.45 2.18
N GLU A 37 14.26 22.43 1.31
CA GLU A 37 14.35 22.25 -0.16
C GLU A 37 15.71 21.73 -0.62
N LYS A 38 16.79 22.03 0.10
CA LYS A 38 18.13 21.53 -0.21
C LYS A 38 18.34 20.06 0.15
N ILE A 39 17.56 19.54 1.09
CA ILE A 39 17.71 18.17 1.60
C ILE A 39 16.61 17.27 0.97
N PHE A 40 15.42 17.80 0.87
CA PHE A 40 14.23 17.13 0.29
C PHE A 40 13.62 18.05 -0.78
N PRO A 41 14.16 18.05 -2.02
CA PRO A 41 13.62 18.88 -3.09
C PRO A 41 12.15 18.56 -3.37
N THR A 42 11.30 19.58 -3.42
CA THR A 42 9.87 19.42 -3.76
C THR A 42 9.66 19.32 -5.27
N LYS A 43 10.68 19.65 -6.06
CA LYS A 43 10.70 19.50 -7.52
C LYS A 43 11.89 18.67 -7.94
N TYR A 44 11.67 17.69 -8.80
CA TYR A 44 12.76 16.98 -9.45
C TYR A 44 13.54 17.98 -10.32
N LEU A 45 14.86 18.04 -10.12
CA LEU A 45 15.74 18.92 -10.88
C LEU A 45 15.94 18.47 -12.34
N GLU A 46 15.63 17.23 -12.64
CA GLU A 46 15.60 16.71 -14.01
C GLU A 46 14.18 16.79 -14.54
N GLU A 47 14.03 17.38 -15.74
CA GLU A 47 12.83 17.20 -16.53
C GLU A 47 12.70 15.70 -16.79
N VAL A 48 11.93 15.00 -15.96
CA VAL A 48 11.43 13.68 -16.31
C VAL A 48 10.71 13.89 -17.63
N LYS A 49 11.32 13.44 -18.75
CA LYS A 49 10.63 13.39 -20.03
C LYS A 49 9.29 12.74 -19.73
N LYS A 50 8.21 13.52 -19.80
CA LYS A 50 6.86 12.97 -19.69
C LYS A 50 6.81 11.91 -20.79
N ALA A 51 6.94 10.64 -20.40
CA ALA A 51 6.60 9.59 -21.32
C ALA A 51 5.15 9.87 -21.69
N ASP A 52 4.87 9.98 -22.99
CA ASP A 52 3.49 10.00 -23.48
C ASP A 52 2.90 8.63 -23.18
N ILE A 53 2.51 8.46 -21.91
CA ILE A 53 1.80 7.24 -21.50
C ILE A 53 0.38 7.43 -22.01
N GLU A 54 0.07 6.81 -23.12
CA GLU A 54 -1.30 6.69 -23.61
C GLU A 54 -2.07 5.83 -22.59
N ILE A 55 -2.74 6.50 -21.65
CA ILE A 55 -3.63 5.82 -20.71
C ILE A 55 -4.84 5.35 -21.52
N LYS A 56 -4.78 4.11 -21.97
CA LYS A 56 -5.96 3.48 -22.57
C LYS A 56 -7.00 3.32 -21.49
N PRO A 57 -8.20 3.92 -21.64
CA PRO A 57 -9.26 3.72 -20.67
C PRO A 57 -9.53 2.21 -20.56
N PHE A 58 -9.41 1.69 -19.33
CA PHE A 58 -9.78 0.31 -19.08
C PHE A 58 -11.29 0.19 -19.26
N ASN A 59 -11.71 -0.39 -20.38
CA ASN A 59 -13.11 -0.73 -20.56
C ASN A 59 -13.45 -1.83 -19.56
N VAL A 60 -14.10 -1.44 -18.47
CA VAL A 60 -14.66 -2.38 -17.51
C VAL A 60 -15.73 -3.17 -18.26
N VAL A 61 -15.33 -4.30 -18.85
CA VAL A 61 -16.31 -5.34 -19.17
C VAL A 61 -16.75 -5.85 -17.81
N GLU A 62 -18.02 -5.56 -17.44
CA GLU A 62 -18.62 -6.19 -16.27
C GLU A 62 -18.51 -7.71 -16.45
N LYS A 63 -17.43 -8.28 -15.93
CA LYS A 63 -17.34 -9.73 -15.80
C LYS A 63 -18.37 -10.12 -14.76
N LYS A 64 -19.55 -10.49 -15.19
CA LYS A 64 -20.49 -11.19 -14.32
C LYS A 64 -19.76 -12.41 -13.79
N PHE A 65 -19.53 -12.42 -12.47
CA PHE A 65 -18.92 -13.56 -11.79
C PHE A 65 -19.79 -14.79 -12.08
N SER A 66 -19.29 -15.69 -12.94
CA SER A 66 -20.01 -16.90 -13.36
C SER A 66 -19.51 -18.16 -12.64
N GLY A 67 -18.59 -18.01 -11.71
CA GLY A 67 -18.00 -19.10 -10.96
C GLY A 67 -18.88 -19.60 -9.81
N LYS A 68 -18.64 -20.84 -9.37
CA LYS A 68 -19.16 -21.34 -8.10
C LYS A 68 -18.42 -20.57 -6.99
N GLY A 69 -19.07 -19.58 -6.40
CA GLY A 69 -18.49 -18.77 -5.34
C GLY A 69 -18.09 -19.63 -4.14
N ILE A 70 -17.01 -19.24 -3.47
CA ILE A 70 -16.66 -19.80 -2.17
C ILE A 70 -17.52 -19.06 -1.15
N ALA A 71 -18.33 -19.78 -0.39
CA ALA A 71 -19.31 -19.19 0.53
C ALA A 71 -18.66 -18.30 1.61
N ALA A 72 -17.45 -18.64 2.06
CA ALA A 72 -16.67 -17.87 3.03
C ALA A 72 -15.19 -17.95 2.63
N PRO A 73 -14.73 -17.05 1.75
CA PRO A 73 -13.33 -17.06 1.32
C PRO A 73 -12.40 -16.76 2.50
N ARG A 74 -11.28 -17.47 2.55
CA ARG A 74 -10.24 -17.21 3.56
C ARG A 74 -9.28 -16.12 3.07
N VAL A 75 -8.99 -15.20 3.96
CA VAL A 75 -8.10 -14.06 3.73
C VAL A 75 -6.91 -14.15 4.66
N LEU A 76 -5.72 -14.27 4.11
CA LEU A 76 -4.48 -14.10 4.86
C LEU A 76 -4.12 -12.62 4.92
N ILE A 77 -3.91 -12.11 6.13
CA ILE A 77 -3.43 -10.74 6.39
C ILE A 77 -2.06 -10.85 7.08
N PRO A 78 -0.94 -10.81 6.34
CA PRO A 78 0.38 -10.77 6.94
C PRO A 78 0.61 -9.40 7.59
N VAL A 79 1.09 -9.40 8.82
CA VAL A 79 1.35 -8.21 9.62
C VAL A 79 2.85 -8.10 9.85
N PHE A 80 3.44 -7.06 9.32
CA PHE A 80 4.87 -6.78 9.41
C PHE A 80 5.14 -5.74 10.51
N PRO A 81 6.35 -5.70 11.10
CA PRO A 81 6.73 -4.64 12.01
C PRO A 81 6.48 -3.26 11.39
N GLY A 82 5.70 -2.42 12.08
CA GLY A 82 5.30 -1.09 11.58
C GLY A 82 3.96 -1.05 10.83
N ASN A 83 3.31 -2.18 10.55
CA ASN A 83 1.90 -2.18 10.13
C ASN A 83 0.99 -1.80 11.30
N ASN A 84 -0.14 -1.15 11.00
CA ASN A 84 -1.10 -0.73 12.03
C ASN A 84 -2.57 -0.71 11.55
N CYS A 85 -2.86 -1.25 10.38
CA CYS A 85 -4.20 -1.27 9.79
C CYS A 85 -4.80 -2.69 9.73
N GLU A 86 -4.20 -3.69 10.36
CA GLU A 86 -4.60 -5.09 10.29
C GLU A 86 -5.97 -5.35 10.91
N TYR A 87 -6.30 -4.69 12.02
CA TYR A 87 -7.57 -4.86 12.70
C TYR A 87 -8.76 -4.35 11.90
N ASP A 88 -8.62 -3.16 11.31
CA ASP A 88 -9.68 -2.58 10.47
C ASP A 88 -9.83 -3.36 9.18
N THR A 89 -8.73 -3.81 8.61
CA THR A 89 -8.69 -4.68 7.44
C THR A 89 -9.41 -6.00 7.72
N LYS A 90 -9.06 -6.69 8.81
CA LYS A 90 -9.71 -7.92 9.22
C LYS A 90 -11.22 -7.73 9.38
N ARG A 91 -11.61 -6.71 10.13
CA ARG A 91 -13.03 -6.39 10.37
C ARG A 91 -13.80 -6.12 9.08
N ALA A 92 -13.19 -5.45 8.10
CA ALA A 92 -13.81 -5.17 6.81
C ALA A 92 -14.12 -6.47 6.04
N PHE A 93 -13.15 -7.40 5.98
CA PHE A 93 -13.35 -8.69 5.33
C PHE A 93 -14.36 -9.58 6.05
N GLU A 94 -14.32 -9.64 7.38
CA GLU A 94 -15.29 -10.40 8.19
C GLU A 94 -16.71 -9.84 8.01
N LYS A 95 -16.87 -8.51 7.96
CA LYS A 95 -18.15 -7.86 7.68
C LYS A 95 -18.69 -8.20 6.28
N ALA A 96 -17.80 -8.45 5.32
CA ALA A 96 -18.16 -8.90 3.98
C ALA A 96 -18.41 -10.42 3.88
N GLY A 97 -18.32 -11.17 4.99
CA GLY A 97 -18.59 -12.61 5.05
C GLY A 97 -17.38 -13.51 4.82
N ALA A 98 -16.18 -12.98 4.79
CA ALA A 98 -14.94 -13.75 4.68
C ALA A 98 -14.45 -14.24 6.05
N VAL A 99 -13.56 -15.22 6.05
CA VAL A 99 -12.78 -15.66 7.22
C VAL A 99 -11.40 -15.04 7.10
N ALA A 100 -11.08 -14.07 7.96
CA ALA A 100 -9.82 -13.34 7.90
C ALA A 100 -8.88 -13.74 9.05
N ASP A 101 -7.71 -14.24 8.68
CA ASP A 101 -6.67 -14.67 9.60
C ASP A 101 -5.44 -13.74 9.48
N THR A 102 -4.96 -13.25 10.62
CA THR A 102 -3.74 -12.44 10.69
C THR A 102 -2.54 -13.32 11.02
N LEU A 103 -1.41 -13.04 10.36
CA LEU A 103 -0.12 -13.65 10.66
C LEU A 103 0.90 -12.56 11.01
N VAL A 104 1.33 -12.50 12.26
CA VAL A 104 2.42 -11.61 12.66
C VAL A 104 3.75 -12.18 12.21
N VAL A 105 4.45 -11.45 11.35
CA VAL A 105 5.80 -11.80 10.87
C VAL A 105 6.82 -11.31 11.89
N THR A 106 7.50 -12.24 12.54
CA THR A 106 8.51 -11.96 13.55
C THR A 106 9.91 -11.99 12.94
N ASN A 107 10.75 -10.98 13.24
CA ASN A 107 12.06 -10.81 12.62
C ASN A 107 13.21 -10.57 13.61
N LEU A 108 12.97 -10.72 14.92
CA LEU A 108 14.02 -10.49 15.96
C LEU A 108 15.11 -11.58 15.96
N LYS A 109 14.82 -12.77 15.45
CA LYS A 109 15.76 -13.86 15.27
C LYS A 109 15.54 -14.53 13.92
N THR A 110 16.61 -14.98 13.28
CA THR A 110 16.53 -15.67 11.98
C THR A 110 15.56 -16.84 12.01
N GLN A 111 15.64 -17.68 13.05
CA GLN A 111 14.73 -18.82 13.24
C GLN A 111 13.25 -18.39 13.26
N TRP A 112 12.92 -17.30 13.92
CA TRP A 112 11.53 -16.81 14.01
C TRP A 112 11.01 -16.27 12.68
N LEU A 113 11.92 -15.71 11.88
CA LEU A 113 11.57 -15.28 10.53
C LEU A 113 11.31 -16.50 9.63
N GLU A 114 12.14 -17.54 9.73
CA GLU A 114 11.94 -18.79 8.98
C GLU A 114 10.63 -19.47 9.36
N GLU A 115 10.33 -19.59 10.66
CA GLU A 115 9.04 -20.11 11.16
C GLU A 115 7.85 -19.28 10.64
N SER A 116 7.99 -17.94 10.59
CA SER A 116 6.96 -17.05 10.05
C SER A 116 6.75 -17.26 8.55
N ILE A 117 7.85 -17.47 7.79
CA ILE A 117 7.81 -17.76 6.36
C ILE A 117 7.11 -19.10 6.11
N ASP A 118 7.49 -20.17 6.80
CA ASP A 118 6.89 -21.49 6.61
C ASP A 118 5.39 -21.45 6.95
N LYS A 119 5.01 -20.80 8.05
CA LYS A 119 3.60 -20.59 8.41
C LYS A 119 2.84 -19.76 7.39
N MET A 120 3.49 -18.74 6.83
CA MET A 120 2.90 -17.91 5.76
C MET A 120 2.59 -18.75 4.53
N VAL A 121 3.49 -19.60 4.10
CA VAL A 121 3.30 -20.53 2.96
C VAL A 121 2.10 -21.44 3.20
N ASP A 122 2.02 -22.07 4.38
CA ASP A 122 0.88 -22.92 4.74
C ASP A 122 -0.45 -22.15 4.71
N MET A 123 -0.45 -20.91 5.23
CA MET A 123 -1.66 -20.09 5.22
C MET A 123 -2.03 -19.62 3.81
N ILE A 124 -1.07 -19.32 2.93
CA ILE A 124 -1.32 -18.98 1.53
C ILE A 124 -2.01 -20.14 0.82
N HIS A 125 -1.53 -21.38 1.01
CA HIS A 125 -2.14 -22.57 0.41
C HIS A 125 -3.60 -22.79 0.86
N ASN A 126 -3.95 -22.32 2.04
CA ASN A 126 -5.30 -22.43 2.59
C ASN A 126 -6.17 -21.17 2.39
N SER A 127 -5.68 -20.16 1.69
CA SER A 127 -6.37 -18.89 1.46
C SER A 127 -6.74 -18.69 -0.01
N GLN A 128 -7.74 -17.87 -0.27
CA GLN A 128 -8.13 -17.40 -1.60
C GLN A 128 -7.71 -15.95 -1.83
N ILE A 129 -7.46 -15.22 -0.74
CA ILE A 129 -7.12 -13.81 -0.78
C ILE A 129 -5.90 -13.58 0.10
N ILE A 130 -4.93 -12.82 -0.41
CA ILE A 130 -3.87 -12.22 0.40
C ILE A 130 -4.11 -10.71 0.46
N MET A 131 -4.20 -10.18 1.67
CA MET A 131 -4.40 -8.75 1.88
C MET A 131 -3.22 -8.16 2.64
N ILE A 132 -2.46 -7.28 2.00
CA ILE A 132 -1.35 -6.57 2.64
C ILE A 132 -1.86 -5.21 3.14
N PRO A 133 -1.91 -5.00 4.47
CA PRO A 133 -2.45 -3.79 5.04
C PRO A 133 -1.51 -2.59 4.87
N GLY A 134 -2.03 -1.42 5.21
CA GLY A 134 -1.26 -0.20 5.29
C GLY A 134 -0.42 -0.10 6.55
N GLY A 135 0.29 0.98 6.68
CA GLY A 135 1.20 1.31 7.76
C GLY A 135 2.56 1.76 7.22
N PHE A 136 3.61 1.53 8.01
CA PHE A 136 4.98 1.96 7.71
C PHE A 136 5.95 0.81 8.03
N SER A 137 5.88 -0.25 7.23
CA SER A 137 6.66 -1.47 7.47
C SER A 137 8.17 -1.18 7.52
N ALA A 138 8.80 -1.56 8.65
CA ALA A 138 10.21 -1.32 8.96
C ALA A 138 10.64 0.16 8.93
N GLY A 139 9.70 1.11 9.08
CA GLY A 139 9.90 2.54 8.94
C GLY A 139 9.85 3.01 7.48
N ASP A 140 9.49 4.29 7.29
CA ASP A 140 9.54 4.93 5.98
C ASP A 140 10.97 5.35 5.68
N GLU A 141 11.65 4.60 4.84
CA GLU A 141 12.90 5.03 4.26
C GLU A 141 12.64 5.86 2.98
N PRO A 142 13.48 6.88 2.68
CA PRO A 142 13.29 7.75 1.52
C PRO A 142 13.11 7.02 0.18
N GLU A 143 13.75 5.85 0.05
CA GLU A 143 13.74 5.06 -1.20
C GLU A 143 12.69 3.94 -1.21
N GLY A 144 11.85 3.86 -0.20
CA GLY A 144 10.83 2.89 -0.39
C GLY A 144 10.16 2.20 0.74
N SER A 145 9.05 2.72 1.08
CA SER A 145 8.00 2.00 1.77
C SER A 145 7.74 0.63 1.15
N GLY A 146 7.57 -0.36 2.01
CA GLY A 146 7.27 -1.73 1.58
C GLY A 146 8.48 -2.59 1.23
N LYS A 147 9.73 -2.12 1.40
CA LYS A 147 10.94 -2.92 1.13
C LYS A 147 10.97 -4.22 1.93
N PHE A 148 10.68 -4.16 3.23
CA PHE A 148 10.70 -5.35 4.08
C PHE A 148 9.63 -6.36 3.66
N ILE A 149 8.42 -5.90 3.36
CA ILE A 149 7.35 -6.73 2.82
C ILE A 149 7.83 -7.39 1.51
N ALA A 150 8.35 -6.58 0.58
CA ALA A 150 8.83 -7.09 -0.70
C ALA A 150 9.96 -8.11 -0.53
N ALA A 151 10.89 -7.91 0.42
CA ALA A 151 11.96 -8.86 0.71
C ALA A 151 11.40 -10.22 1.17
N VAL A 152 10.41 -10.23 2.07
CA VAL A 152 9.77 -11.46 2.53
C VAL A 152 9.02 -12.17 1.39
N PHE A 153 8.27 -11.42 0.57
CA PHE A 153 7.54 -12.01 -0.57
C PHE A 153 8.45 -12.48 -1.71
N ARG A 154 9.70 -12.00 -1.79
CA ARG A 154 10.72 -12.53 -2.70
C ARG A 154 11.37 -13.82 -2.21
N ASN A 155 11.15 -14.23 -0.95
CA ASN A 155 11.59 -15.54 -0.50
C ASN A 155 11.04 -16.62 -1.45
N PRO A 156 11.86 -17.55 -1.95
CA PRO A 156 11.45 -18.51 -2.98
C PRO A 156 10.18 -19.29 -2.62
N LYS A 157 10.05 -19.76 -1.37
CA LYS A 157 8.87 -20.51 -0.89
C LYS A 157 7.59 -19.63 -0.94
N VAL A 158 7.69 -18.40 -0.46
CA VAL A 158 6.54 -17.47 -0.45
C VAL A 158 6.17 -17.06 -1.88
N LYS A 159 7.17 -16.73 -2.71
CA LYS A 159 6.98 -16.42 -4.13
C LYS A 159 6.25 -17.55 -4.85
N GLU A 160 6.68 -18.77 -4.68
CA GLU A 160 6.05 -19.95 -5.31
C GLU A 160 4.57 -20.08 -4.88
N ALA A 161 4.30 -20.01 -3.58
CA ALA A 161 2.94 -20.13 -3.05
C ALA A 161 2.03 -18.98 -3.53
N VAL A 162 2.55 -17.76 -3.61
CA VAL A 162 1.81 -16.59 -4.16
C VAL A 162 1.52 -16.79 -5.64
N MET A 163 2.50 -17.21 -6.42
CA MET A 163 2.32 -17.42 -7.85
C MET A 163 1.36 -18.57 -8.14
N ASP A 164 1.37 -19.63 -7.32
CA ASP A 164 0.37 -20.69 -7.39
C ASP A 164 -1.03 -20.16 -7.09
N LEU A 165 -1.18 -19.36 -6.03
CA LEU A 165 -2.47 -18.73 -5.69
C LEU A 165 -3.02 -17.92 -6.88
N LEU A 166 -2.18 -17.08 -7.50
CA LEU A 166 -2.61 -16.15 -8.54
C LEU A 166 -2.83 -16.80 -9.91
N LYS A 167 -1.97 -17.78 -10.28
CA LYS A 167 -1.99 -18.38 -11.63
C LYS A 167 -2.83 -19.65 -11.73
N ASN A 168 -2.88 -20.46 -10.67
CA ASN A 168 -3.47 -21.80 -10.72
C ASN A 168 -4.77 -21.91 -9.93
N ARG A 169 -4.95 -21.09 -8.89
CA ARG A 169 -6.10 -21.20 -7.97
C ARG A 169 -7.10 -20.06 -8.07
N ASP A 170 -6.94 -19.17 -9.09
CA ASP A 170 -7.80 -17.99 -9.30
C ASP A 170 -7.94 -17.09 -8.05
N GLY A 171 -6.90 -17.05 -7.24
CA GLY A 171 -6.84 -16.21 -6.06
C GLY A 171 -6.48 -14.76 -6.39
N ILE A 172 -6.62 -13.90 -5.40
CA ILE A 172 -6.36 -12.46 -5.57
C ILE A 172 -5.43 -11.92 -4.48
N MET A 173 -4.71 -10.86 -4.82
CA MET A 173 -3.98 -10.05 -3.85
C MET A 173 -4.49 -8.62 -3.85
N LEU A 174 -4.60 -8.04 -2.66
CA LEU A 174 -4.93 -6.64 -2.45
C LEU A 174 -3.86 -6.00 -1.57
N GLY A 175 -3.40 -4.83 -1.94
CA GLY A 175 -2.50 -4.01 -1.13
C GLY A 175 -3.05 -2.61 -0.96
N ILE A 176 -3.04 -2.10 0.26
CA ILE A 176 -3.49 -0.73 0.57
C ILE A 176 -2.31 0.08 1.10
N CYS A 177 -2.10 1.31 0.57
CA CYS A 177 -1.06 2.24 1.01
C CYS A 177 0.32 1.56 0.99
N ASN A 178 0.92 1.29 2.13
CA ASN A 178 2.20 0.58 2.25
C ASN A 178 2.17 -0.82 1.59
N GLY A 179 1.05 -1.53 1.70
CA GLY A 179 0.84 -2.79 0.99
C GLY A 179 0.81 -2.62 -0.54
N PHE A 180 0.19 -1.55 -1.04
CA PHE A 180 0.21 -1.24 -2.48
C PHE A 180 1.63 -0.92 -2.97
N GLN A 181 2.40 -0.15 -2.21
CA GLN A 181 3.80 0.13 -2.52
C GLN A 181 4.63 -1.16 -2.61
N ALA A 182 4.38 -2.12 -1.71
CA ALA A 182 5.00 -3.44 -1.77
C ALA A 182 4.61 -4.20 -3.04
N LEU A 183 3.34 -4.19 -3.45
CA LEU A 183 2.88 -4.84 -4.68
C LEU A 183 3.52 -4.25 -5.94
N ILE A 184 3.72 -2.93 -5.99
CA ILE A 184 4.47 -2.26 -7.07
C ILE A 184 5.92 -2.76 -7.09
N LYS A 185 6.61 -2.74 -5.93
CA LYS A 185 8.01 -3.18 -5.82
C LYS A 185 8.21 -4.66 -6.16
N LEU A 186 7.20 -5.47 -5.96
CA LEU A 186 7.21 -6.89 -6.34
C LEU A 186 6.97 -7.10 -7.83
N GLY A 187 6.50 -6.10 -8.56
CA GLY A 187 6.10 -6.24 -9.96
C GLY A 187 4.68 -6.80 -10.14
N LEU A 188 3.97 -7.07 -9.06
CA LEU A 188 2.63 -7.68 -9.13
C LEU A 188 1.59 -6.78 -9.79
N VAL A 189 1.60 -5.47 -9.49
CA VAL A 189 0.66 -4.53 -10.13
C VAL A 189 1.00 -4.31 -11.60
N PRO A 190 2.25 -4.00 -11.99
CA PRO A 190 2.56 -3.72 -13.39
C PRO A 190 2.60 -4.98 -14.27
N PHE A 191 2.97 -6.17 -13.73
CA PHE A 191 3.25 -7.36 -14.55
C PHE A 191 2.43 -8.59 -14.15
N GLY A 192 1.70 -8.56 -13.03
CA GLY A 192 0.94 -9.72 -12.54
C GLY A 192 1.81 -10.86 -12.01
N GLU A 193 3.10 -10.63 -11.78
CA GLU A 193 4.02 -11.63 -11.23
C GLU A 193 5.14 -11.00 -10.41
N ILE A 194 5.70 -11.78 -9.48
CA ILE A 194 6.84 -11.35 -8.66
C ILE A 194 8.10 -11.39 -9.51
N ARG A 195 8.66 -10.20 -9.77
CA ARG A 195 9.90 -9.98 -10.53
C ARG A 195 10.91 -9.19 -9.71
N ASP A 196 12.18 -9.30 -10.09
CA ASP A 196 13.18 -8.34 -9.68
C ASP A 196 12.94 -7.04 -10.47
N MET A 197 12.81 -5.94 -9.75
CA MET A 197 12.58 -4.61 -10.31
C MET A 197 13.90 -3.84 -10.28
N GLU A 198 14.31 -3.29 -11.40
CA GLU A 198 15.43 -2.37 -11.50
C GLU A 198 14.96 -0.93 -11.22
N GLU A 199 15.89 -0.02 -10.87
CA GLU A 199 15.57 1.38 -10.56
C GLU A 199 14.83 2.11 -11.70
N ASN A 200 14.95 1.61 -12.92
CA ASN A 200 14.36 2.19 -14.14
C ASN A 200 13.20 1.35 -14.71
N SER A 201 12.66 0.41 -13.93
CA SER A 201 11.56 -0.48 -14.38
C SER A 201 10.19 0.19 -14.28
#